data_f8d7e24ce7a97d6875d45b02e6bf8c28
#
_entry.id   f8d7e24ce7a97d6875d45b02e6bf8c28
#
_cell.length_a   1.000
_cell.length_b   1.000
_cell.length_c   1.000
_cell.angle_alpha   90.00
_cell.angle_beta   90.00
_cell.angle_gamma   90.00
#
_symmetry.space_group_name_H-M   'P 1'
#
loop_
_entity.id
_entity.type
_entity.pdbx_description
1 polymer ?
#
loop_
_entity_poly.entity_id
_entity_poly.type
_entity_poly.pdbx_seq_one_letter_code
_entity_poly.pdbx_strand_id
1 'polypeptide(L)'
;MDDFTQQNPKWFYNISEVPELKILEDNFETILNELQNLRQSSENGFWLDTFPEYLHPDSKNIWKVFTFKFFGIKHPLNCSLCPKTFEVLNQIPELISADFSYLPAKTKITPHKGFTKMVLRAHLGLIIPKDCGLRVGEETHTWTPGKMLIFDDSFEHEAWNDSYEDRFVLMLDIANPKWNYTAKEISKYKIETLRDEFMLSMFPKERWMEFLEKGELDIFPAKE
;
A
#
# COMPACT_ATOMS: atom_id res chain seq x y z
N MET A 1 23.33 -5.84 -25.29
CA MET A 1 22.45 -5.09 -26.22
C MET A 1 21.11 -5.78 -26.16
N ASP A 2 20.29 -5.36 -25.23
CA ASP A 2 18.98 -5.95 -25.02
C ASP A 2 18.01 -5.28 -25.98
N ASP A 3 17.57 -6.08 -26.94
CA ASP A 3 16.56 -5.70 -27.93
C ASP A 3 15.21 -5.52 -27.23
N PHE A 4 14.94 -4.31 -26.75
CA PHE A 4 13.63 -3.91 -26.26
C PHE A 4 12.72 -3.64 -27.45
N THR A 5 12.29 -4.72 -28.14
CA THR A 5 11.12 -4.64 -29.00
C THR A 5 9.96 -4.12 -28.16
N GLN A 6 9.48 -2.95 -28.52
CA GLN A 6 8.35 -2.22 -27.94
C GLN A 6 7.09 -3.10 -27.91
N GLN A 7 6.94 -3.94 -26.88
CA GLN A 7 5.63 -4.35 -26.43
C GLN A 7 5.02 -3.14 -25.73
N ASN A 8 3.82 -2.76 -26.09
CA ASN A 8 3.08 -1.69 -25.39
C ASN A 8 3.19 -1.94 -23.88
N PRO A 9 3.60 -0.93 -23.09
CA PRO A 9 3.74 -1.10 -21.66
C PRO A 9 2.39 -1.52 -21.07
N LYS A 10 2.41 -2.48 -20.17
CA LYS A 10 1.22 -2.91 -19.46
C LYS A 10 1.19 -2.22 -18.11
N TRP A 11 0.30 -1.25 -17.95
CA TRP A 11 0.20 -0.46 -16.72
C TRP A 11 -0.76 -1.10 -15.71
N PHE A 12 -1.88 -1.67 -16.18
CA PHE A 12 -2.90 -2.29 -15.32
C PHE A 12 -3.05 -3.79 -15.59
N TYR A 13 -3.46 -4.52 -14.55
CA TYR A 13 -3.63 -5.98 -14.57
C TYR A 13 -5.06 -6.33 -14.17
N ASN A 14 -5.60 -7.39 -14.76
CA ASN A 14 -6.89 -7.93 -14.37
C ASN A 14 -6.74 -8.87 -13.19
N ILE A 15 -7.79 -9.01 -12.37
CA ILE A 15 -7.82 -9.95 -11.23
C ILE A 15 -7.56 -11.41 -11.66
N SER A 16 -7.91 -11.79 -12.90
CA SER A 16 -7.63 -13.12 -13.44
C SER A 16 -6.14 -13.41 -13.67
N GLU A 17 -5.28 -12.39 -13.67
CA GLU A 17 -3.83 -12.52 -13.80
C GLU A 17 -3.14 -12.59 -12.44
N VAL A 18 -3.87 -12.24 -11.37
CA VAL A 18 -3.42 -12.26 -9.98
C VAL A 18 -4.58 -12.83 -9.13
N PRO A 19 -5.01 -14.08 -9.40
CA PRO A 19 -6.24 -14.64 -8.83
C PRO A 19 -6.21 -14.79 -7.31
N GLU A 20 -5.03 -14.85 -6.70
CA GLU A 20 -4.83 -14.87 -5.25
C GLU A 20 -5.39 -13.63 -4.54
N LEU A 21 -5.51 -12.50 -5.23
CA LEU A 21 -6.09 -11.28 -4.66
C LEU A 21 -7.62 -11.30 -4.63
N LYS A 22 -8.26 -12.29 -5.27
CA LYS A 22 -9.74 -12.43 -5.27
C LYS A 22 -10.31 -12.58 -3.86
N ILE A 23 -9.54 -13.18 -2.95
CA ILE A 23 -9.93 -13.32 -1.54
C ILE A 23 -10.25 -11.97 -0.87
N LEU A 24 -9.63 -10.88 -1.31
CA LEU A 24 -9.89 -9.54 -0.79
C LEU A 24 -11.25 -9.02 -1.23
N GLU A 25 -11.64 -9.24 -2.50
CA GLU A 25 -12.99 -8.91 -2.97
C GLU A 25 -14.05 -9.74 -2.24
N ASP A 26 -13.78 -11.03 -2.00
CA ASP A 26 -14.71 -11.95 -1.34
C ASP A 26 -14.89 -11.62 0.15
N ASN A 27 -13.93 -10.91 0.77
CA ASN A 27 -13.97 -10.47 2.16
C ASN A 27 -14.18 -8.95 2.31
N PHE A 28 -14.63 -8.26 1.25
CA PHE A 28 -14.80 -6.81 1.22
C PHE A 28 -15.57 -6.27 2.43
N GLU A 29 -16.75 -6.83 2.72
CA GLU A 29 -17.60 -6.36 3.83
C GLU A 29 -16.92 -6.50 5.19
N THR A 30 -16.15 -7.58 5.40
CA THR A 30 -15.39 -7.79 6.65
C THR A 30 -14.31 -6.74 6.81
N ILE A 31 -13.55 -6.47 5.74
CA ILE A 31 -12.46 -5.49 5.72
C ILE A 31 -13.03 -4.07 5.91
N LEU A 32 -14.11 -3.74 5.20
CA LEU A 32 -14.78 -2.44 5.31
C LEU A 32 -15.31 -2.19 6.72
N ASN A 33 -15.93 -3.20 7.35
CA ASN A 33 -16.46 -3.11 8.70
C ASN A 33 -15.35 -2.85 9.73
N GLU A 34 -14.19 -3.52 9.62
CA GLU A 34 -13.06 -3.26 10.53
C GLU A 34 -12.49 -1.85 10.32
N LEU A 35 -12.35 -1.38 9.09
CA LEU A 35 -11.96 0.01 8.82
C LEU A 35 -12.95 1.01 9.43
N GLN A 36 -14.27 0.78 9.29
CA GLN A 36 -15.29 1.67 9.83
C GLN A 36 -15.25 1.71 11.37
N ASN A 37 -15.09 0.56 12.02
CA ASN A 37 -14.92 0.46 13.46
C ASN A 37 -13.67 1.18 13.95
N LEU A 38 -12.54 1.00 13.25
CA LEU A 38 -11.29 1.70 13.53
C LEU A 38 -11.46 3.22 13.46
N ARG A 39 -12.17 3.75 12.44
CA ARG A 39 -12.43 5.18 12.28
C ARG A 39 -13.32 5.77 13.38
N GLN A 40 -14.17 4.97 14.00
CA GLN A 40 -15.09 5.39 15.07
C GLN A 40 -14.51 5.18 16.47
N SER A 41 -13.47 4.39 16.59
CA SER A 41 -12.85 4.07 17.88
C SER A 41 -12.01 5.22 18.41
N SER A 42 -11.98 5.38 19.73
CA SER A 42 -11.00 6.23 20.41
C SER A 42 -9.58 5.63 20.36
N GLU A 43 -9.48 4.33 20.15
CA GLU A 43 -8.22 3.61 19.89
C GLU A 43 -7.95 3.62 18.39
N ASN A 44 -7.52 4.77 17.86
CA ASN A 44 -7.34 4.98 16.42
C ASN A 44 -6.22 4.16 15.79
N GLY A 45 -5.49 3.34 16.57
CA GLY A 45 -4.31 2.65 16.08
C GLY A 45 -3.19 3.60 15.67
N PHE A 46 -2.24 3.08 14.94
CA PHE A 46 -1.09 3.85 14.50
C PHE A 46 -1.23 4.27 13.04
N TRP A 47 -1.79 5.47 12.82
CA TRP A 47 -1.83 6.11 11.51
C TRP A 47 -0.57 6.94 11.32
N LEU A 48 0.17 6.65 10.27
CA LEU A 48 1.42 7.32 9.92
C LEU A 48 1.18 8.33 8.79
N ASP A 49 1.59 9.57 9.00
CA ASP A 49 1.76 10.54 7.93
C ASP A 49 2.87 10.04 7.02
N THR A 50 2.60 9.92 5.72
CA THR A 50 3.52 9.22 4.84
C THR A 50 3.96 10.07 3.66
N PHE A 51 5.22 9.90 3.28
CA PHE A 51 5.86 10.44 2.07
C PHE A 51 5.46 11.88 1.76
N PRO A 52 5.78 12.85 2.64
CA PRO A 52 5.43 14.25 2.45
C PRO A 52 5.97 14.83 1.12
N GLU A 53 7.06 14.27 0.60
CA GLU A 53 7.65 14.63 -0.70
C GLU A 53 6.76 14.32 -1.90
N TYR A 54 5.79 13.39 -1.75
CA TYR A 54 4.83 13.06 -2.82
C TYR A 54 3.54 13.89 -2.75
N LEU A 55 3.37 14.72 -1.73
CA LEU A 55 2.19 15.57 -1.64
C LEU A 55 2.31 16.77 -2.58
N HIS A 56 1.23 17.06 -3.32
CA HIS A 56 1.18 18.27 -4.13
C HIS A 56 1.23 19.50 -3.21
N PRO A 57 1.99 20.57 -3.56
CA PRO A 57 2.11 21.75 -2.72
C PRO A 57 0.79 22.41 -2.33
N ASP A 58 -0.24 22.30 -3.17
CA ASP A 58 -1.58 22.83 -2.91
C ASP A 58 -2.45 21.94 -2.03
N SER A 59 -1.99 20.74 -1.68
CA SER A 59 -2.71 19.83 -0.79
C SER A 59 -2.74 20.40 0.63
N LYS A 60 -3.94 20.51 1.21
CA LYS A 60 -4.14 21.05 2.56
C LYS A 60 -4.04 19.97 3.64
N ASN A 61 -4.09 18.73 3.24
CA ASN A 61 -4.13 17.56 4.11
C ASN A 61 -3.00 16.61 3.77
N ILE A 62 -2.73 15.69 4.68
CA ILE A 62 -1.61 14.73 4.59
C ILE A 62 -2.18 13.36 4.27
N TRP A 63 -1.57 12.66 3.32
CA TRP A 63 -1.81 11.26 3.05
C TRP A 63 -1.35 10.43 4.26
N LYS A 64 -2.19 9.48 4.70
CA LYS A 64 -1.89 8.61 5.86
C LYS A 64 -2.05 7.14 5.52
N VAL A 65 -1.27 6.31 6.20
CA VAL A 65 -1.39 4.87 6.14
C VAL A 65 -1.54 4.25 7.53
N PHE A 66 -2.35 3.20 7.60
CA PHE A 66 -2.46 2.32 8.75
C PHE A 66 -1.87 0.97 8.35
N THR A 67 -0.61 0.77 8.72
CA THR A 67 0.20 -0.34 8.22
C THR A 67 -0.07 -1.64 8.98
N PHE A 68 -0.37 -2.70 8.26
CA PHE A 68 -0.40 -4.08 8.75
C PHE A 68 0.96 -4.76 8.59
N LYS A 69 1.56 -4.56 7.42
CA LYS A 69 2.84 -5.15 7.04
C LYS A 69 3.60 -4.19 6.14
N PHE A 70 4.88 -4.02 6.38
CA PHE A 70 5.77 -3.16 5.63
C PHE A 70 7.04 -3.90 5.27
N PHE A 71 7.24 -4.22 4.00
CA PHE A 71 8.36 -5.03 3.48
C PHE A 71 8.67 -6.24 4.37
N GLY A 72 7.65 -7.10 4.58
CA GLY A 72 7.78 -8.30 5.40
C GLY A 72 7.68 -8.08 6.91
N ILE A 73 7.76 -6.84 7.40
CA ILE A 73 7.72 -6.48 8.82
C ILE A 73 6.28 -6.21 9.26
N LYS A 74 5.75 -7.04 10.15
CA LYS A 74 4.41 -6.90 10.73
C LYS A 74 4.34 -5.74 11.70
N HIS A 75 3.21 -5.02 11.73
CA HIS A 75 2.87 -4.04 12.77
C HIS A 75 1.90 -4.66 13.79
N PRO A 76 2.37 -5.21 14.92
CA PRO A 76 1.54 -6.06 15.78
C PRO A 76 0.30 -5.37 16.33
N LEU A 77 0.42 -4.10 16.78
CA LEU A 77 -0.72 -3.34 17.31
C LEU A 77 -1.82 -3.16 16.25
N ASN A 78 -1.45 -2.66 15.05
CA ASN A 78 -2.43 -2.44 13.99
C ASN A 78 -3.11 -3.76 13.56
N CYS A 79 -2.35 -4.85 13.50
CA CYS A 79 -2.92 -6.18 13.21
C CYS A 79 -3.90 -6.65 14.29
N SER A 80 -3.66 -6.30 15.56
CA SER A 80 -4.57 -6.66 16.66
C SER A 80 -5.88 -5.86 16.66
N LEU A 81 -5.86 -4.65 16.10
CA LEU A 81 -7.05 -3.79 15.96
C LEU A 81 -7.96 -4.19 14.79
N CYS A 82 -7.40 -4.83 13.76
CA CYS A 82 -8.12 -5.32 12.60
C CYS A 82 -7.77 -6.80 12.32
N PRO A 83 -8.10 -7.72 13.25
CA PRO A 83 -7.60 -9.10 13.19
C PRO A 83 -8.15 -9.89 12.02
N LYS A 84 -9.39 -9.65 11.59
CA LYS A 84 -10.00 -10.35 10.45
C LYS A 84 -9.39 -9.91 9.12
N THR A 85 -9.13 -8.60 8.96
CA THR A 85 -8.41 -8.07 7.80
C THR A 85 -7.01 -8.69 7.74
N PHE A 86 -6.31 -8.74 8.88
CA PHE A 86 -4.98 -9.34 8.92
C PHE A 86 -4.99 -10.85 8.64
N GLU A 87 -6.02 -11.59 9.09
CA GLU A 87 -6.22 -13.01 8.77
C GLU A 87 -6.37 -13.24 7.27
N VAL A 88 -7.14 -12.38 6.58
CA VAL A 88 -7.30 -12.43 5.12
C VAL A 88 -5.97 -12.11 4.42
N LEU A 89 -5.26 -11.06 4.86
CA LEU A 89 -3.96 -10.66 4.30
C LEU A 89 -2.91 -11.78 4.41
N ASN A 90 -2.91 -12.56 5.50
CA ASN A 90 -1.98 -13.68 5.69
C ASN A 90 -2.21 -14.86 4.74
N GLN A 91 -3.32 -14.91 4.04
CA GLN A 91 -3.61 -15.94 3.04
C GLN A 91 -3.10 -15.56 1.64
N ILE A 92 -2.63 -14.32 1.45
CA ILE A 92 -2.11 -13.86 0.16
C ILE A 92 -0.64 -14.28 0.05
N PRO A 93 -0.31 -15.15 -0.91
CA PRO A 93 1.07 -15.54 -1.15
C PRO A 93 1.87 -14.31 -1.64
N GLU A 94 3.16 -14.30 -1.29
CA GLU A 94 4.11 -13.27 -1.75
C GLU A 94 3.69 -11.82 -1.43
N LEU A 95 2.90 -11.63 -0.35
CA LEU A 95 2.53 -10.31 0.18
C LEU A 95 3.76 -9.61 0.79
N ILE A 96 4.13 -8.47 0.23
CA ILE A 96 5.27 -7.63 0.66
C ILE A 96 4.83 -6.61 1.70
N SER A 97 3.82 -5.80 1.36
CA SER A 97 3.29 -4.73 2.21
C SER A 97 1.77 -4.69 2.14
N ALA A 98 1.12 -4.21 3.20
CA ALA A 98 -0.32 -3.98 3.23
C ALA A 98 -0.69 -2.87 4.22
N ASP A 99 -1.54 -1.93 3.76
CA ASP A 99 -1.94 -0.74 4.51
C ASP A 99 -3.38 -0.37 4.22
N PHE A 100 -4.14 0.13 5.20
CA PHE A 100 -5.22 1.03 4.83
C PHE A 100 -4.60 2.37 4.41
N SER A 101 -4.91 2.82 3.23
CA SER A 101 -4.45 4.10 2.68
C SER A 101 -5.58 5.11 2.70
N TYR A 102 -5.38 6.18 3.44
CA TYR A 102 -6.30 7.29 3.63
C TYR A 102 -5.83 8.52 2.87
N LEU A 103 -6.56 8.89 1.83
CA LEU A 103 -6.34 10.13 1.09
C LEU A 103 -7.48 11.10 1.38
N PRO A 104 -7.23 12.15 2.21
CA PRO A 104 -8.25 13.12 2.60
C PRO A 104 -8.86 13.85 1.40
N ALA A 105 -10.01 14.51 1.64
CA ALA A 105 -10.61 15.44 0.69
C ALA A 105 -9.59 16.46 0.18
N LYS A 106 -9.65 16.82 -1.12
CA LYS A 106 -8.80 17.84 -1.76
C LYS A 106 -7.29 17.58 -1.61
N THR A 107 -6.89 16.31 -1.67
CA THR A 107 -5.49 15.89 -1.56
C THR A 107 -5.02 15.21 -2.85
N LYS A 108 -3.79 15.51 -3.27
CA LYS A 108 -3.17 14.94 -4.47
C LYS A 108 -1.78 14.39 -4.13
N ILE A 109 -1.49 13.22 -4.67
CA ILE A 109 -0.17 12.59 -4.68
C ILE A 109 0.44 12.90 -6.04
N THR A 110 1.60 13.56 -6.05
CA THR A 110 2.29 13.99 -7.28
C THR A 110 2.81 12.80 -8.09
N PRO A 111 3.08 12.99 -9.39
CA PRO A 111 3.70 11.96 -10.23
C PRO A 111 5.00 11.45 -9.62
N HIS A 112 5.10 10.14 -9.43
CA HIS A 112 6.29 9.46 -8.92
C HIS A 112 6.36 8.02 -9.47
N LYS A 113 7.43 7.31 -9.14
CA LYS A 113 7.64 5.91 -9.53
C LYS A 113 7.96 5.07 -8.30
N GLY A 114 7.45 3.85 -8.28
CA GLY A 114 7.86 2.83 -7.32
C GLY A 114 9.33 2.44 -7.49
N PHE A 115 9.87 1.76 -6.50
CA PHE A 115 11.31 1.47 -6.43
C PHE A 115 11.77 0.33 -7.37
N THR A 116 10.85 -0.50 -7.88
CA THR A 116 11.21 -1.66 -8.71
C THR A 116 10.02 -2.24 -9.48
N LYS A 117 10.32 -2.83 -10.65
CA LYS A 117 9.36 -3.61 -11.44
C LYS A 117 9.05 -5.01 -10.89
N MET A 118 9.76 -5.44 -9.84
CA MET A 118 9.54 -6.73 -9.17
C MET A 118 8.27 -6.73 -8.30
N VAL A 119 7.59 -5.60 -8.17
CA VAL A 119 6.38 -5.41 -7.37
C VAL A 119 5.20 -5.08 -8.27
N LEU A 120 4.03 -5.60 -7.94
CA LEU A 120 2.74 -5.05 -8.38
C LEU A 120 2.06 -4.42 -7.17
N ARG A 121 1.49 -3.24 -7.39
CA ARG A 121 0.64 -2.57 -6.42
C ARG A 121 -0.82 -2.87 -6.71
N ALA A 122 -1.57 -3.17 -5.66
CA ALA A 122 -2.97 -3.52 -5.76
C ALA A 122 -3.79 -2.75 -4.71
N HIS A 123 -4.91 -2.19 -5.12
CA HIS A 123 -5.83 -1.47 -4.25
C HIS A 123 -7.20 -2.12 -4.25
N LEU A 124 -7.72 -2.54 -3.10
CA LEU A 124 -9.14 -2.82 -2.92
C LEU A 124 -9.85 -1.49 -2.60
N GLY A 125 -10.79 -1.07 -3.46
CA GLY A 125 -11.62 0.09 -3.16
C GLY A 125 -12.48 -0.15 -1.93
N LEU A 126 -12.41 0.72 -0.91
CA LEU A 126 -13.22 0.60 0.32
C LEU A 126 -14.27 1.73 0.40
N ILE A 127 -13.83 2.96 0.56
CA ILE A 127 -14.68 4.15 0.55
C ILE A 127 -14.17 5.06 -0.55
N ILE A 128 -14.93 5.12 -1.64
CA ILE A 128 -14.51 5.80 -2.87
C ILE A 128 -15.53 6.90 -3.20
N PRO A 129 -15.22 8.16 -2.88
CA PRO A 129 -16.04 9.28 -3.32
C PRO A 129 -15.92 9.52 -4.83
N LYS A 130 -16.82 10.34 -5.37
CA LYS A 130 -16.69 10.82 -6.75
C LYS A 130 -15.44 11.69 -6.89
N ASP A 131 -14.96 11.87 -8.12
CA ASP A 131 -13.82 12.73 -8.44
C ASP A 131 -12.48 12.28 -7.81
N CYS A 132 -12.34 10.96 -7.61
CA CYS A 132 -11.07 10.32 -7.27
C CYS A 132 -10.51 9.57 -8.49
N GLY A 133 -9.19 9.61 -8.66
CA GLY A 133 -8.54 8.90 -9.76
C GLY A 133 -7.11 8.50 -9.46
N LEU A 134 -6.64 7.58 -10.29
CA LEU A 134 -5.27 7.09 -10.38
C LEU A 134 -4.86 7.06 -11.84
N ARG A 135 -3.76 7.73 -12.18
CA ARG A 135 -3.10 7.61 -13.48
C ARG A 135 -1.84 6.76 -13.34
N VAL A 136 -1.63 5.86 -14.27
CA VAL A 136 -0.38 5.09 -14.43
C VAL A 136 0.02 5.14 -15.90
N GLY A 137 1.18 5.68 -16.20
CA GLY A 137 1.58 5.97 -17.58
C GLY A 137 0.57 6.90 -18.25
N GLU A 138 -0.07 6.43 -19.31
CA GLU A 138 -1.07 7.20 -20.07
C GLU A 138 -2.52 6.81 -19.74
N GLU A 139 -2.75 5.80 -18.89
CA GLU A 139 -4.09 5.34 -18.51
C GLU A 139 -4.53 5.91 -17.17
N THR A 140 -5.81 6.30 -17.10
CA THR A 140 -6.47 6.80 -15.89
C THR A 140 -7.65 5.93 -15.54
N HIS A 141 -7.69 5.50 -14.27
CA HIS A 141 -8.77 4.69 -13.72
C HIS A 141 -9.29 5.30 -12.41
N THR A 142 -10.48 4.89 -12.00
CA THR A 142 -11.01 5.11 -10.66
C THR A 142 -11.26 3.77 -9.99
N TRP A 143 -11.36 3.78 -8.67
CA TRP A 143 -11.69 2.57 -7.91
C TRP A 143 -13.19 2.30 -7.92
N THR A 144 -13.54 1.04 -7.85
CA THR A 144 -14.90 0.58 -7.57
C THR A 144 -14.91 -0.07 -6.17
N PRO A 145 -15.81 0.30 -5.25
CA PRO A 145 -15.91 -0.36 -3.95
C PRO A 145 -16.04 -1.88 -4.09
N GLY A 146 -15.26 -2.63 -3.32
CA GLY A 146 -15.24 -4.09 -3.35
C GLY A 146 -14.51 -4.70 -4.56
N LYS A 147 -13.82 -3.90 -5.38
CA LYS A 147 -13.05 -4.37 -6.54
C LYS A 147 -11.58 -4.01 -6.44
N MET A 148 -10.75 -4.92 -6.93
CA MET A 148 -9.32 -4.70 -7.05
C MET A 148 -8.99 -3.81 -8.24
N LEU A 149 -8.06 -2.87 -8.05
CA LEU A 149 -7.35 -2.13 -9.08
C LEU A 149 -5.87 -2.47 -8.95
N ILE A 150 -5.29 -3.17 -9.93
CA ILE A 150 -3.94 -3.73 -9.88
C ILE A 150 -3.09 -3.07 -10.96
N PHE A 151 -1.90 -2.58 -10.60
CA PHE A 151 -1.04 -1.85 -11.53
C PHE A 151 0.45 -2.05 -11.22
N ASP A 152 1.28 -1.78 -12.23
CA ASP A 152 2.75 -1.74 -12.11
C ASP A 152 3.18 -0.33 -11.70
N ASP A 153 3.51 -0.16 -10.42
CA ASP A 153 3.89 1.15 -9.85
C ASP A 153 5.32 1.59 -10.26
N SER A 154 6.09 0.73 -10.94
CA SER A 154 7.38 1.12 -11.49
C SER A 154 7.26 2.14 -12.63
N PHE A 155 6.08 2.25 -13.25
CA PHE A 155 5.75 3.35 -14.14
C PHE A 155 5.35 4.61 -13.35
N GLU A 156 5.53 5.76 -13.98
CA GLU A 156 5.08 7.02 -13.38
C GLU A 156 3.58 6.96 -13.12
N HIS A 157 3.21 7.26 -11.88
CA HIS A 157 1.82 7.26 -11.44
C HIS A 157 1.55 8.38 -10.45
N GLU A 158 0.29 8.79 -10.38
CA GLU A 158 -0.24 9.81 -9.48
C GLU A 158 -1.67 9.47 -9.08
N ALA A 159 -2.10 9.98 -7.95
CA ALA A 159 -3.45 9.79 -7.46
C ALA A 159 -4.02 11.09 -6.89
N TRP A 160 -5.34 11.24 -6.97
CA TRP A 160 -6.04 12.41 -6.44
C TRP A 160 -7.36 12.06 -5.81
N ASN A 161 -7.78 12.93 -4.91
CA ASN A 161 -9.11 13.01 -4.36
C ASN A 161 -9.58 14.48 -4.45
N ASP A 162 -10.24 14.81 -5.55
CA ASP A 162 -10.78 16.15 -5.80
C ASP A 162 -12.19 16.35 -5.20
N SER A 163 -12.69 15.34 -4.47
CA SER A 163 -13.98 15.39 -3.77
C SER A 163 -13.90 16.18 -2.44
N TYR A 164 -15.04 16.30 -1.76
CA TYR A 164 -15.15 16.84 -0.41
C TYR A 164 -15.25 15.76 0.67
N GLU A 165 -15.08 14.49 0.29
CA GLU A 165 -15.13 13.33 1.16
C GLU A 165 -13.80 12.59 1.16
N ASP A 166 -13.53 11.81 2.20
CA ASP A 166 -12.29 11.06 2.35
C ASP A 166 -12.29 9.77 1.53
N ARG A 167 -11.18 9.44 0.87
CA ARG A 167 -10.99 8.20 0.13
C ARG A 167 -10.19 7.19 0.96
N PHE A 168 -10.68 5.94 1.04
CA PHE A 168 -9.96 4.81 1.65
C PHE A 168 -9.86 3.65 0.68
N VAL A 169 -8.67 3.07 0.59
CA VAL A 169 -8.41 1.79 -0.07
C VAL A 169 -7.59 0.89 0.87
N LEU A 170 -7.69 -0.43 0.71
CA LEU A 170 -6.67 -1.34 1.20
C LEU A 170 -5.62 -1.44 0.08
N MET A 171 -4.43 -0.93 0.35
CA MET A 171 -3.29 -0.89 -0.56
C MET A 171 -2.33 -2.03 -0.22
N LEU A 172 -1.89 -2.75 -1.24
CA LEU A 172 -0.98 -3.88 -1.10
C LEU A 172 0.15 -3.79 -2.11
N ASP A 173 1.30 -4.30 -1.72
CA ASP A 173 2.39 -4.64 -2.62
C ASP A 173 2.60 -6.16 -2.58
N ILE A 174 2.62 -6.80 -3.75
CA ILE A 174 2.90 -8.22 -3.92
C ILE A 174 4.08 -8.42 -4.87
N ALA A 175 4.75 -9.57 -4.78
CA ALA A 175 5.75 -9.91 -5.77
C ALA A 175 5.10 -10.05 -7.15
N ASN A 176 5.65 -9.37 -8.15
CA ASN A 176 5.12 -9.40 -9.51
C ASN A 176 5.39 -10.79 -10.12
N PRO A 177 4.34 -11.56 -10.45
CA PRO A 177 4.47 -12.94 -10.93
C PRO A 177 5.25 -13.07 -12.26
N LYS A 178 5.44 -11.96 -12.96
CA LYS A 178 6.28 -11.91 -14.17
C LYS A 178 7.76 -12.15 -13.88
N TRP A 179 8.20 -11.87 -12.65
CA TRP A 179 9.59 -11.95 -12.24
C TRP A 179 9.74 -13.04 -11.17
N ASN A 180 10.78 -13.83 -11.25
CA ASN A 180 11.03 -14.94 -10.33
C ASN A 180 11.72 -14.46 -9.05
N TYR A 181 11.04 -13.58 -8.29
CA TYR A 181 11.48 -13.08 -6.98
C TYR A 181 10.40 -13.32 -5.94
N THR A 182 10.83 -13.73 -4.75
CA THR A 182 9.95 -13.88 -3.60
C THR A 182 9.76 -12.54 -2.86
N ALA A 183 8.65 -12.40 -2.14
CA ALA A 183 8.40 -11.25 -1.27
C ALA A 183 9.56 -11.04 -0.26
N LYS A 184 10.14 -12.14 0.23
CA LYS A 184 11.28 -12.09 1.16
C LYS A 184 12.53 -11.49 0.51
N GLU A 185 12.86 -11.87 -0.72
CA GLU A 185 14.02 -11.34 -1.45
C GLU A 185 13.83 -9.86 -1.77
N ILE A 186 12.62 -9.46 -2.20
CA ILE A 186 12.28 -8.06 -2.49
C ILE A 186 12.36 -7.22 -1.22
N SER A 187 11.78 -7.71 -0.11
CA SER A 187 11.82 -7.02 1.18
C SER A 187 13.26 -6.84 1.68
N LYS A 188 14.05 -7.89 1.60
CA LYS A 188 15.47 -7.84 1.96
C LYS A 188 16.22 -6.81 1.11
N TYR A 189 16.06 -6.86 -0.21
CA TYR A 189 16.67 -5.90 -1.13
C TYR A 189 16.31 -4.46 -0.78
N LYS A 190 15.00 -4.18 -0.54
CA LYS A 190 14.54 -2.83 -0.18
C LYS A 190 15.20 -2.32 1.10
N ILE A 191 15.23 -3.13 2.15
CA ILE A 191 15.79 -2.73 3.46
C ILE A 191 17.32 -2.60 3.39
N GLU A 192 18.02 -3.53 2.72
CA GLU A 192 19.50 -3.47 2.57
C GLU A 192 19.94 -2.26 1.73
N THR A 193 19.13 -1.84 0.76
CA THR A 193 19.42 -0.69 -0.11
C THR A 193 18.73 0.60 0.32
N LEU A 194 18.12 0.60 1.52
CA LEU A 194 17.34 1.72 2.03
C LEU A 194 18.16 3.03 2.05
N ARG A 195 17.63 4.04 1.35
CA ARG A 195 18.16 5.41 1.27
C ARG A 195 17.06 6.46 1.49
N ASP A 196 15.85 6.01 1.73
CA ASP A 196 14.68 6.83 1.90
C ASP A 196 14.81 7.62 3.23
N GLU A 197 14.86 8.95 3.14
CA GLU A 197 15.08 9.82 4.28
C GLU A 197 13.94 9.75 5.29
N PHE A 198 12.70 9.60 4.82
CA PHE A 198 11.54 9.46 5.68
C PHE A 198 11.64 8.19 6.53
N MET A 199 11.97 7.06 5.92
CA MET A 199 12.17 5.79 6.61
C MET A 199 13.34 5.85 7.60
N LEU A 200 14.47 6.43 7.18
CA LEU A 200 15.66 6.57 8.01
C LEU A 200 15.48 7.56 9.17
N SER A 201 14.53 8.49 9.04
CA SER A 201 14.15 9.38 10.15
C SER A 201 13.38 8.67 11.26
N MET A 202 12.67 7.58 10.93
CA MET A 202 11.95 6.78 11.94
C MET A 202 12.89 5.85 12.71
N PHE A 203 13.74 5.12 11.99
CA PHE A 203 14.71 4.20 12.57
C PHE A 203 15.98 4.14 11.71
N PRO A 204 17.17 3.96 12.30
CA PRO A 204 18.38 3.69 11.54
C PRO A 204 18.27 2.35 10.79
N LYS A 205 19.04 2.21 9.73
CA LYS A 205 18.99 1.05 8.83
C LYS A 205 19.19 -0.29 9.55
N GLU A 206 20.11 -0.32 10.51
CA GLU A 206 20.41 -1.50 11.32
C GLU A 206 19.17 -1.98 12.08
N ARG A 207 18.37 -1.04 12.58
CA ARG A 207 17.12 -1.37 13.28
C ARG A 207 16.05 -1.92 12.33
N TRP A 208 15.98 -1.38 11.11
CA TRP A 208 15.11 -1.93 10.06
C TRP A 208 15.50 -3.37 9.70
N MET A 209 16.81 -3.69 9.65
CA MET A 209 17.30 -5.05 9.42
C MET A 209 16.92 -6.00 10.56
N GLU A 210 17.04 -5.57 11.82
CA GLU A 210 16.60 -6.36 12.98
C GLU A 210 15.09 -6.67 12.93
N PHE A 211 14.26 -5.68 12.59
CA PHE A 211 12.82 -5.90 12.43
C PHE A 211 12.50 -6.87 11.28
N LEU A 212 13.23 -6.77 10.18
CA LEU A 212 13.04 -7.70 9.05
C LEU A 212 13.41 -9.14 9.44
N GLU A 213 14.49 -9.34 10.17
CA GLU A 213 14.89 -10.66 10.68
C GLU A 213 13.87 -11.22 11.67
N LYS A 214 13.35 -10.38 12.55
CA LYS A 214 12.31 -10.74 13.52
C LYS A 214 10.94 -10.95 12.84
N GLY A 215 10.68 -10.28 11.71
CA GLY A 215 9.40 -10.30 10.98
C GLY A 215 8.34 -9.36 11.56
N GLU A 216 8.67 -8.58 12.59
CA GLU A 216 7.73 -7.64 13.20
C GLU A 216 8.44 -6.46 13.88
N LEU A 217 7.72 -5.34 14.04
CA LEU A 217 8.15 -4.21 14.87
C LEU A 217 8.11 -4.59 16.35
N ASP A 218 9.03 -4.03 17.14
CA ASP A 218 8.86 -4.05 18.59
C ASP A 218 7.72 -3.12 18.97
N ILE A 219 6.74 -3.65 19.70
CA ILE A 219 5.72 -2.80 20.33
C ILE A 219 6.39 -2.24 21.59
N PHE A 220 6.66 -0.95 21.58
CA PHE A 220 6.96 -0.26 22.82
C PHE A 220 5.62 0.02 23.50
N PRO A 221 5.41 -0.44 24.74
CA PRO A 221 4.28 0.06 25.51
C PRO A 221 4.39 1.59 25.54
N ALA A 222 3.26 2.27 25.31
CA ALA A 222 3.21 3.71 25.49
C ALA A 222 3.86 4.02 26.85
N LYS A 223 4.85 4.92 26.86
CA LYS A 223 5.37 5.41 28.13
C LYS A 223 4.20 6.02 28.88
N GLU A 224 3.87 5.45 30.04
CA GLU A 224 2.92 5.99 31.00
C GLU A 224 3.25 7.44 31.35
#